data_a647d8dbf5b9f886c56f0d4556d8dffd
#
_entry.id   a647d8dbf5b9f886c56f0d4556d8dffd
#
_cell.length_a   1.000
_cell.length_b   1.000
_cell.length_c   1.000
_cell.angle_alpha   90.00
_cell.angle_beta   90.00
_cell.angle_gamma   90.00
#
_symmetry.space_group_name_H-M   'P 1'
#
loop_
_entity.id
_entity.type
_entity.pdbx_description
1 polymer ?
#
loop_
_entity_poly.entity_id
_entity_poly.type
_entity_poly.pdbx_seq_one_letter_code
_entity_poly.pdbx_strand_id
1 'polypeptide(L)'
;MSRFVKNSMLGALAGGATALASFFSSIAVARTLGVNETGSVAYVIWLVWMAVPFVDLGLSSAVGRFLPFLQGSGQYGESAHLDRNLSRRLVIAAFVAAICAGMMVWLYGHRSVAEFLSGGTAKGASTPLVVLMIVLVVGQALTTYTYARLRGRQEFLMAARIAGVSLLLQVSAVIGGSLLFGITGALAGYAAGMLVPSVVCLSAMFGPASIDRTLSRRVTSFALYCWGANVTSAIVWSRIELFFLERYWGMDSVAMFAVALALTQLAIQGPMLLTSAVLASLAEKRGRDDLDGMRGQFAAAVRLLAALVFPICFGTAAIIPELLPALYGDKFIAAVPAAMVLVSVAALSVLSTVATSLVQALERSDFVFASSLCGAACALAAGFLLIPEFGVMGAAFARVAIQMLMIGLGCWFVVQRLGFTIPVVAVLKLCAAALASAAAASVCIRIVGHPSSIPLAIVAGAAVYVVGLRVVNAVEPGDAAFLTNLTRSLPPALAEIAARLAAFVSATKRNERMLPP
;
A
#
# COMPACT_ATOMS: atom_id res chain seq x y z
N MET A 1 -1.12 -20.70 19.23
CA MET A 1 -1.20 -19.79 18.07
C MET A 1 -0.98 -20.62 16.82
N SER A 2 -1.93 -20.67 15.86
CA SER A 2 -1.75 -21.48 14.65
C SER A 2 -0.56 -20.92 13.82
N ARG A 3 0.17 -21.80 13.12
CA ARG A 3 1.30 -21.43 12.26
C ARG A 3 0.90 -20.36 11.23
N PHE A 4 -0.34 -20.40 10.77
CA PHE A 4 -0.93 -19.43 9.84
C PHE A 4 -0.99 -18.02 10.45
N VAL A 5 -1.53 -17.87 11.67
CA VAL A 5 -1.64 -16.57 12.36
C VAL A 5 -0.27 -15.96 12.61
N LYS A 6 0.70 -16.77 13.06
CA LYS A 6 2.08 -16.30 13.26
C LYS A 6 2.70 -15.78 11.95
N ASN A 7 2.53 -16.50 10.86
CA ASN A 7 3.06 -16.12 9.56
C ASN A 7 2.39 -14.85 9.02
N SER A 8 1.08 -14.71 9.19
CA SER A 8 0.34 -13.49 8.80
C SER A 8 0.81 -12.27 9.58
N MET A 9 1.03 -12.40 10.90
CA MET A 9 1.56 -11.31 11.74
C MET A 9 2.97 -10.90 11.33
N LEU A 10 3.85 -11.87 11.06
CA LEU A 10 5.22 -11.58 10.61
C LEU A 10 5.25 -10.93 9.24
N GLY A 11 4.37 -11.36 8.32
CA GLY A 11 4.18 -10.71 7.02
C GLY A 11 3.69 -9.26 7.17
N ALA A 12 2.74 -9.03 8.08
CA ALA A 12 2.25 -7.71 8.43
C ALA A 12 3.35 -6.82 9.02
N LEU A 13 4.19 -7.35 9.92
CA LEU A 13 5.33 -6.64 10.48
C LEU A 13 6.34 -6.24 9.39
N ALA A 14 6.64 -7.15 8.45
CA ALA A 14 7.53 -6.83 7.34
C ALA A 14 6.96 -5.70 6.45
N GLY A 15 5.67 -5.78 6.08
CA GLY A 15 5.00 -4.73 5.31
C GLY A 15 4.92 -3.40 6.07
N GLY A 16 4.62 -3.45 7.37
CA GLY A 16 4.61 -2.28 8.25
C GLY A 16 5.99 -1.62 8.36
N ALA A 17 7.05 -2.40 8.53
CA ALA A 17 8.41 -1.86 8.59
C ALA A 17 8.82 -1.15 7.29
N THR A 18 8.49 -1.70 6.12
CA THR A 18 8.76 -1.04 4.83
C THR A 18 7.97 0.25 4.65
N ALA A 19 6.70 0.28 5.08
CA ALA A 19 5.87 1.49 5.02
C ALA A 19 6.40 2.58 5.97
N LEU A 20 6.79 2.20 7.19
CA LEU A 20 7.41 3.11 8.17
C LEU A 20 8.76 3.64 7.68
N ALA A 21 9.57 2.80 7.01
CA ALA A 21 10.83 3.25 6.40
C ALA A 21 10.57 4.38 5.39
N SER A 22 9.62 4.18 4.47
CA SER A 22 9.25 5.18 3.48
C SER A 22 8.69 6.45 4.13
N PHE A 23 7.84 6.31 5.14
CA PHE A 23 7.21 7.43 5.84
C PHE A 23 8.24 8.28 6.61
N PHE A 24 9.08 7.66 7.46
CA PHE A 24 10.12 8.40 8.19
C PHE A 24 11.17 9.00 7.26
N SER A 25 11.54 8.31 6.18
CA SER A 25 12.41 8.88 5.16
C SER A 25 11.80 10.10 4.49
N SER A 26 10.49 10.10 4.20
CA SER A 26 9.81 11.26 3.61
C SER A 26 9.80 12.47 4.56
N ILE A 27 9.59 12.25 5.85
CA ILE A 27 9.68 13.31 6.87
C ILE A 27 11.11 13.85 6.95
N ALA A 28 12.11 12.96 7.00
CA ALA A 28 13.52 13.36 7.07
C ALA A 28 13.91 14.25 5.87
N VAL A 29 13.55 13.83 4.66
CA VAL A 29 13.80 14.60 3.43
C VAL A 29 13.12 15.98 3.50
N ALA A 30 11.84 16.03 3.87
CA ALA A 30 11.07 17.28 3.94
C ALA A 30 11.66 18.27 4.97
N ARG A 31 12.11 17.76 6.11
CA ARG A 31 12.69 18.57 7.17
C ARG A 31 14.08 19.08 6.87
N THR A 32 14.89 18.31 6.11
CA THR A 32 16.29 18.65 5.84
C THR A 32 16.48 19.44 4.55
N LEU A 33 15.72 19.12 3.48
CA LEU A 33 15.98 19.67 2.16
C LEU A 33 15.04 20.82 1.78
N GLY A 34 13.78 20.80 2.22
CA GLY A 34 12.77 21.79 1.82
C GLY A 34 11.82 21.28 0.73
N VAL A 35 10.94 22.17 0.24
CA VAL A 35 9.78 21.75 -0.58
C VAL A 35 10.22 21.23 -1.95
N ASN A 36 10.93 22.05 -2.72
CA ASN A 36 11.31 21.71 -4.11
C ASN A 36 12.14 20.43 -4.19
N GLU A 37 13.12 20.30 -3.32
CA GLU A 37 14.00 19.13 -3.26
C GLU A 37 13.27 17.88 -2.79
N THR A 38 12.31 18.03 -1.87
CA THR A 38 11.40 16.93 -1.47
C THR A 38 10.57 16.44 -2.65
N GLY A 39 10.07 17.37 -3.49
CA GLY A 39 9.37 17.04 -4.73
C GLY A 39 10.27 16.26 -5.68
N SER A 40 11.50 16.70 -5.87
CA SER A 40 12.47 16.03 -6.73
C SER A 40 12.79 14.61 -6.26
N VAL A 41 13.02 14.40 -4.96
CA VAL A 41 13.22 13.05 -4.39
C VAL A 41 11.97 12.17 -4.57
N ALA A 42 10.78 12.70 -4.29
CA ALA A 42 9.53 11.96 -4.44
C ALA A 42 9.27 11.56 -5.90
N TYR A 43 9.57 12.45 -6.85
CA TYR A 43 9.45 12.20 -8.29
C TYR A 43 10.41 11.12 -8.76
N VAL A 44 11.67 11.18 -8.35
CA VAL A 44 12.68 10.16 -8.67
C VAL A 44 12.27 8.79 -8.11
N ILE A 45 11.83 8.72 -6.86
CA ILE A 45 11.35 7.47 -6.26
C ILE A 45 10.12 6.92 -7.00
N TRP A 46 9.22 7.79 -7.43
CA TRP A 46 8.08 7.39 -8.27
C TRP A 46 8.53 6.81 -9.62
N LEU A 47 9.49 7.45 -10.31
CA LEU A 47 10.07 6.92 -11.56
C LEU A 47 10.73 5.56 -11.35
N VAL A 48 11.43 5.38 -10.22
CA VAL A 48 12.01 4.07 -9.85
C VAL A 48 10.92 3.00 -9.77
N TRP A 49 9.82 3.29 -9.07
CA TRP A 49 8.70 2.34 -8.96
C TRP A 49 8.05 2.02 -10.32
N MET A 50 7.96 3.01 -11.22
CA MET A 50 7.47 2.82 -12.60
C MET A 50 8.38 1.92 -13.43
N ALA A 51 9.70 1.98 -13.20
CA ALA A 51 10.68 1.21 -13.96
C ALA A 51 10.82 -0.25 -13.48
N VAL A 52 10.49 -0.54 -12.22
CA VAL A 52 10.66 -1.90 -11.62
C VAL A 52 10.01 -3.02 -12.44
N PRO A 53 8.74 -2.92 -12.92
CA PRO A 53 8.13 -4.00 -13.71
C PRO A 53 8.93 -4.38 -14.96
N PHE A 54 9.62 -3.42 -15.58
CA PHE A 54 10.43 -3.68 -16.78
C PHE A 54 11.72 -4.46 -16.47
N VAL A 55 12.21 -4.41 -15.23
CA VAL A 55 13.35 -5.20 -14.76
C VAL A 55 12.92 -6.55 -14.19
N ASP A 56 11.80 -6.57 -13.46
CA ASP A 56 11.27 -7.77 -12.79
C ASP A 56 10.77 -8.84 -13.78
N LEU A 57 10.27 -8.46 -14.95
CA LEU A 57 9.74 -9.35 -15.99
C LEU A 57 8.72 -10.39 -15.47
N GLY A 58 7.99 -10.06 -14.40
CA GLY A 58 7.01 -10.93 -13.76
C GLY A 58 7.60 -12.06 -12.90
N LEU A 59 8.93 -12.06 -12.70
CA LEU A 59 9.63 -13.11 -11.96
C LEU A 59 9.22 -13.14 -10.48
N SER A 60 8.92 -11.98 -9.88
CA SER A 60 8.38 -11.88 -8.52
C SER A 60 7.03 -12.60 -8.36
N SER A 61 6.15 -12.51 -9.36
CA SER A 61 4.88 -13.23 -9.37
C SER A 61 5.09 -14.74 -9.55
N ALA A 62 6.03 -15.11 -10.42
CA ALA A 62 6.35 -16.50 -10.67
C ALA A 62 6.95 -17.18 -9.42
N VAL A 63 7.92 -16.56 -8.75
CA VAL A 63 8.53 -17.13 -7.53
C VAL A 63 7.50 -17.28 -6.43
N GLY A 64 6.61 -16.28 -6.25
CA GLY A 64 5.54 -16.31 -5.25
C GLY A 64 4.51 -17.42 -5.45
N ARG A 65 4.31 -17.88 -6.69
CA ARG A 65 3.36 -18.96 -7.02
C ARG A 65 3.99 -20.34 -7.05
N PHE A 66 5.12 -20.49 -7.76
CA PHE A 66 5.68 -21.81 -8.06
C PHE A 66 6.49 -22.41 -6.92
N LEU A 67 7.15 -21.59 -6.07
CA LEU A 67 7.86 -22.13 -4.91
C LEU A 67 6.93 -22.82 -3.90
N PRO A 68 5.83 -22.20 -3.44
CA PRO A 68 4.91 -22.87 -2.52
C PRO A 68 4.24 -24.10 -3.17
N PHE A 69 3.95 -24.04 -4.48
CA PHE A 69 3.36 -25.16 -5.21
C PHE A 69 4.28 -26.39 -5.19
N LEU A 70 5.57 -26.23 -5.55
CA LEU A 70 6.54 -27.33 -5.53
C LEU A 70 6.83 -27.85 -4.12
N GLN A 71 6.87 -26.96 -3.12
CA GLN A 71 7.03 -27.36 -1.72
C GLN A 71 5.82 -28.14 -1.21
N GLY A 72 4.61 -27.73 -1.58
CA GLY A 72 3.37 -28.41 -1.21
C GLY A 72 3.24 -29.80 -1.85
N SER A 73 3.80 -30.00 -3.04
CA SER A 73 3.88 -31.32 -3.72
C SER A 73 5.07 -32.18 -3.26
N GLY A 74 5.85 -31.74 -2.26
CA GLY A 74 7.01 -32.49 -1.74
C GLY A 74 8.27 -32.41 -2.59
N GLN A 75 8.28 -31.61 -3.66
CA GLN A 75 9.40 -31.46 -4.60
C GLN A 75 10.40 -30.39 -4.13
N TYR A 76 10.95 -30.53 -2.92
CA TYR A 76 11.85 -29.53 -2.31
C TYR A 76 13.13 -29.28 -3.12
N GLY A 77 13.67 -30.33 -3.76
CA GLY A 77 14.85 -30.22 -4.63
C GLY A 77 14.58 -29.33 -5.86
N GLU A 78 13.48 -29.57 -6.57
CA GLU A 78 13.06 -28.77 -7.73
C GLU A 78 12.73 -27.34 -7.33
N SER A 79 12.08 -27.15 -6.18
CA SER A 79 11.81 -25.81 -5.63
C SER A 79 13.11 -25.03 -5.40
N ALA A 80 14.16 -25.67 -4.84
CA ALA A 80 15.46 -25.04 -4.64
C ALA A 80 16.19 -24.72 -5.95
N HIS A 81 16.09 -25.59 -6.95
CA HIS A 81 16.66 -25.35 -8.28
C HIS A 81 15.93 -24.21 -9.01
N LEU A 82 14.60 -24.17 -8.93
CA LEU A 82 13.78 -23.11 -9.51
C LEU A 82 14.08 -21.75 -8.86
N ASP A 83 14.19 -21.71 -7.52
CA ASP A 83 14.53 -20.50 -6.77
C ASP A 83 15.85 -19.89 -7.26
N ARG A 84 16.90 -20.70 -7.40
CA ARG A 84 18.20 -20.24 -7.93
C ARG A 84 18.11 -19.79 -9.38
N ASN A 85 17.37 -20.52 -10.21
CA ASN A 85 17.21 -20.18 -11.63
C ASN A 85 16.51 -18.83 -11.82
N LEU A 86 15.40 -18.60 -11.09
CA LEU A 86 14.67 -17.33 -11.16
C LEU A 86 15.50 -16.17 -10.60
N SER A 87 16.23 -16.37 -9.50
CA SER A 87 17.14 -15.36 -8.95
C SER A 87 18.23 -14.98 -9.95
N ARG A 88 18.83 -15.96 -10.68
CA ARG A 88 19.80 -15.69 -11.75
C ARG A 88 19.19 -14.91 -12.91
N ARG A 89 18.00 -15.30 -13.36
CA ARG A 89 17.30 -14.58 -14.44
C ARG A 89 17.04 -13.13 -14.07
N LEU A 90 16.60 -12.87 -12.83
CA LEU A 90 16.39 -11.51 -12.36
C LEU A 90 17.70 -10.69 -12.32
N VAL A 91 18.78 -11.27 -11.77
CA VAL A 91 20.08 -10.58 -11.71
C VAL A 91 20.60 -10.27 -13.12
N ILE A 92 20.45 -11.21 -14.06
CA ILE A 92 20.81 -10.97 -15.46
C ILE A 92 19.94 -9.87 -16.07
N ALA A 93 18.61 -9.91 -15.87
CA ALA A 93 17.70 -8.88 -16.37
C ALA A 93 18.04 -7.49 -15.78
N ALA A 94 18.34 -7.42 -14.47
CA ALA A 94 18.75 -6.19 -13.80
C ALA A 94 20.09 -5.64 -14.35
N PHE A 95 21.05 -6.53 -14.62
CA PHE A 95 22.33 -6.15 -15.22
C PHE A 95 22.16 -5.65 -16.67
N VAL A 96 21.36 -6.35 -17.47
CA VAL A 96 21.03 -5.91 -18.85
C VAL A 96 20.31 -4.56 -18.82
N ALA A 97 19.33 -4.38 -17.95
CA ALA A 97 18.64 -3.11 -17.80
C ALA A 97 19.59 -1.96 -17.39
N ALA A 98 20.53 -2.23 -16.49
CA ALA A 98 21.54 -1.26 -16.09
C ALA A 98 22.47 -0.87 -17.25
N ILE A 99 22.90 -1.85 -18.05
CA ILE A 99 23.73 -1.60 -19.26
C ILE A 99 22.92 -0.80 -20.28
N CYS A 100 21.68 -1.19 -20.58
CA CYS A 100 20.83 -0.47 -21.54
C CYS A 100 20.59 0.99 -21.08
N ALA A 101 20.32 1.21 -19.80
CA ALA A 101 20.16 2.53 -19.24
C ALA A 101 21.47 3.34 -19.33
N GLY A 102 22.61 2.74 -18.98
CA GLY A 102 23.93 3.36 -19.11
C GLY A 102 24.26 3.74 -20.55
N MET A 103 23.96 2.85 -21.51
CA MET A 103 24.16 3.10 -22.94
C MET A 103 23.25 4.21 -23.47
N MET A 104 22.00 4.25 -23.00
CA MET A 104 21.06 5.33 -23.33
C MET A 104 21.59 6.70 -22.83
N VAL A 105 22.12 6.75 -21.61
CA VAL A 105 22.78 7.94 -21.06
C VAL A 105 24.00 8.36 -21.88
N TRP A 106 24.78 7.39 -22.34
CA TRP A 106 25.96 7.66 -23.16
C TRP A 106 25.59 8.18 -24.56
N LEU A 107 24.56 7.60 -25.20
CA LEU A 107 24.11 7.98 -26.56
C LEU A 107 23.42 9.35 -26.59
N TYR A 108 22.53 9.61 -25.66
CA TYR A 108 21.70 10.84 -25.66
C TYR A 108 22.32 11.97 -24.82
N GLY A 109 23.42 11.71 -24.15
CA GLY A 109 24.11 12.65 -23.26
C GLY A 109 23.45 12.80 -21.89
N HIS A 110 24.27 13.10 -20.91
CA HIS A 110 23.82 13.21 -19.50
C HIS A 110 22.75 14.29 -19.30
N ARG A 111 22.83 15.41 -20.05
CA ARG A 111 21.92 16.54 -19.90
C ARG A 111 20.50 16.20 -20.35
N SER A 112 20.33 15.59 -21.52
CA SER A 112 18.99 15.28 -22.08
C SER A 112 18.26 14.22 -21.25
N VAL A 113 18.97 13.20 -20.79
CA VAL A 113 18.37 12.15 -19.92
C VAL A 113 18.02 12.73 -18.55
N ALA A 114 18.88 13.56 -18.02
CA ALA A 114 18.68 14.21 -16.73
C ALA A 114 17.57 15.26 -16.77
N GLU A 115 17.45 16.05 -17.84
CA GLU A 115 16.34 16.97 -18.08
C GLU A 115 15.01 16.23 -18.23
N PHE A 116 14.99 15.10 -18.96
CA PHE A 116 13.81 14.25 -19.07
C PHE A 116 13.38 13.67 -17.71
N LEU A 117 14.36 13.21 -16.91
CA LEU A 117 14.10 12.58 -15.62
C LEU A 117 13.78 13.58 -14.49
N SER A 118 14.19 14.83 -14.64
CA SER A 118 13.96 15.92 -13.68
C SER A 118 12.88 16.92 -14.14
N GLY A 119 12.16 16.61 -15.22
CA GLY A 119 11.12 17.49 -15.75
C GLY A 119 11.60 18.87 -16.17
N GLY A 120 12.85 18.98 -16.60
CA GLY A 120 13.43 20.25 -17.07
C GLY A 120 13.87 21.22 -15.97
N THR A 121 13.66 20.89 -14.69
CA THR A 121 13.97 21.80 -13.57
C THR A 121 15.39 21.66 -13.01
N ALA A 122 16.06 20.54 -13.26
CA ALA A 122 17.44 20.34 -12.83
C ALA A 122 18.44 21.00 -13.80
N LYS A 123 18.66 22.30 -13.66
CA LYS A 123 19.87 22.95 -14.17
C LYS A 123 21.07 22.32 -13.47
N GLY A 124 21.58 21.19 -14.00
CA GLY A 124 22.77 20.51 -13.50
C GLY A 124 22.55 19.09 -12.98
N ALA A 125 21.67 18.30 -13.59
CA ALA A 125 21.62 16.87 -13.30
C ALA A 125 23.00 16.26 -13.60
N SER A 126 23.72 15.99 -12.53
CA SER A 126 25.08 15.47 -12.58
C SER A 126 25.06 13.97 -12.90
N THR A 127 26.08 13.48 -13.59
CA THR A 127 26.29 12.04 -13.83
C THR A 127 26.01 11.16 -12.61
N PRO A 128 26.38 11.56 -11.36
CA PRO A 128 26.05 10.83 -10.14
C PRO A 128 24.56 10.58 -9.93
N LEU A 129 23.68 11.51 -10.27
CA LEU A 129 22.23 11.34 -10.08
C LEU A 129 21.68 10.24 -10.99
N VAL A 130 22.09 10.21 -12.25
CA VAL A 130 21.63 9.17 -13.20
C VAL A 130 22.14 7.80 -12.81
N VAL A 131 23.40 7.68 -12.39
CA VAL A 131 23.96 6.42 -11.88
C VAL A 131 23.18 5.96 -10.66
N LEU A 132 22.86 6.87 -9.75
CA LEU A 132 22.11 6.56 -8.55
C LEU A 132 20.67 6.10 -8.87
N MET A 133 20.02 6.67 -9.88
CA MET A 133 18.71 6.19 -10.36
C MET A 133 18.79 4.76 -10.88
N ILE A 134 19.80 4.41 -11.66
CA ILE A 134 20.00 3.03 -12.13
C ILE A 134 20.17 2.08 -10.92
N VAL A 135 21.00 2.47 -9.95
CA VAL A 135 21.19 1.70 -8.71
C VAL A 135 19.88 1.53 -7.95
N LEU A 136 19.06 2.57 -7.84
CA LEU A 136 17.75 2.53 -7.19
C LEU A 136 16.78 1.59 -7.92
N VAL A 137 16.70 1.64 -9.25
CA VAL A 137 15.81 0.75 -10.05
C VAL A 137 16.21 -0.70 -9.86
N VAL A 138 17.50 -1.01 -9.99
CA VAL A 138 18.04 -2.36 -9.79
C VAL A 138 17.81 -2.82 -8.35
N GLY A 139 18.19 -2.01 -7.37
CA GLY A 139 18.01 -2.31 -5.95
C GLY A 139 16.54 -2.54 -5.57
N GLN A 140 15.62 -1.73 -6.10
CA GLN A 140 14.19 -1.89 -5.88
C GLN A 140 13.64 -3.16 -6.51
N ALA A 141 14.07 -3.53 -7.72
CA ALA A 141 13.67 -4.79 -8.36
C ALA A 141 14.15 -6.00 -7.55
N LEU A 142 15.42 -6.01 -7.12
CA LEU A 142 15.98 -7.06 -6.26
C LEU A 142 15.25 -7.14 -4.91
N THR A 143 14.90 -6.00 -4.32
CA THR A 143 14.14 -5.91 -3.06
C THR A 143 12.74 -6.51 -3.21
N THR A 144 12.01 -6.12 -4.25
CA THR A 144 10.65 -6.62 -4.54
C THR A 144 10.66 -8.13 -4.70
N TYR A 145 11.61 -8.65 -5.48
CA TYR A 145 11.79 -10.08 -5.70
C TYR A 145 12.15 -10.81 -4.40
N THR A 146 13.06 -10.27 -3.59
CA THR A 146 13.47 -10.89 -2.31
C THR A 146 12.27 -11.08 -1.39
N TYR A 147 11.42 -10.07 -1.24
CA TYR A 147 10.22 -10.21 -0.42
C TYR A 147 9.20 -11.19 -1.03
N ALA A 148 9.04 -11.23 -2.36
CA ALA A 148 8.20 -12.21 -3.03
C ALA A 148 8.72 -13.65 -2.81
N ARG A 149 10.03 -13.84 -2.94
CA ARG A 149 10.73 -15.11 -2.70
C ARG A 149 10.57 -15.60 -1.25
N LEU A 150 10.83 -14.75 -0.27
CA LEU A 150 10.68 -15.10 1.15
C LEU A 150 9.24 -15.46 1.50
N ARG A 151 8.25 -14.74 0.95
CA ARG A 151 6.82 -15.11 1.08
C ARG A 151 6.54 -16.46 0.42
N GLY A 152 7.06 -16.70 -0.78
CA GLY A 152 6.94 -17.99 -1.47
C GLY A 152 7.54 -19.16 -0.68
N ARG A 153 8.65 -18.94 0.01
CA ARG A 153 9.28 -19.92 0.92
C ARG A 153 8.64 -19.99 2.30
N GLN A 154 7.65 -19.14 2.59
CA GLN A 154 7.02 -18.99 3.90
C GLN A 154 8.01 -18.58 5.02
N GLU A 155 9.11 -17.94 4.67
CA GLU A 155 10.15 -17.45 5.58
C GLU A 155 9.81 -16.03 6.11
N PHE A 156 8.62 -15.88 6.69
CA PHE A 156 8.10 -14.56 7.12
C PHE A 156 8.93 -13.91 8.23
N LEU A 157 9.55 -14.70 9.11
CA LEU A 157 10.43 -14.17 10.15
C LEU A 157 11.69 -13.51 9.54
N MET A 158 12.28 -14.14 8.52
CA MET A 158 13.42 -13.59 7.81
C MET A 158 13.02 -12.30 7.07
N ALA A 159 11.85 -12.30 6.42
CA ALA A 159 11.31 -11.10 5.78
C ALA A 159 11.14 -9.94 6.79
N ALA A 160 10.60 -10.21 7.98
CA ALA A 160 10.41 -9.20 9.02
C ALA A 160 11.75 -8.67 9.56
N ARG A 161 12.75 -9.55 9.76
CA ARG A 161 14.11 -9.14 10.19
C ARG A 161 14.80 -8.26 9.15
N ILE A 162 14.77 -8.67 7.88
CA ILE A 162 15.33 -7.89 6.76
C ILE A 162 14.64 -6.53 6.67
N ALA A 163 13.30 -6.48 6.74
CA ALA A 163 12.56 -5.22 6.70
C ALA A 163 12.90 -4.29 7.88
N GLY A 164 13.07 -4.84 9.09
CA GLY A 164 13.49 -4.06 10.27
C GLY A 164 14.90 -3.48 10.12
N VAL A 165 15.87 -4.28 9.66
CA VAL A 165 17.23 -3.79 9.39
C VAL A 165 17.24 -2.76 8.26
N SER A 166 16.51 -3.02 7.18
CA SER A 166 16.39 -2.07 6.05
C SER A 166 15.75 -0.75 6.48
N LEU A 167 14.75 -0.77 7.37
CA LEU A 167 14.14 0.43 7.93
C LEU A 167 15.17 1.29 8.67
N LEU A 168 15.91 0.69 9.58
CA LEU A 168 16.94 1.41 10.36
C LEU A 168 18.04 1.98 9.45
N LEU A 169 18.54 1.14 8.54
CA LEU A 169 19.59 1.54 7.59
C LEU A 169 19.11 2.64 6.64
N GLN A 170 17.90 2.52 6.09
CA GLN A 170 17.33 3.53 5.19
C GLN A 170 17.14 4.86 5.89
N VAL A 171 16.45 4.88 7.03
CA VAL A 171 16.12 6.13 7.73
C VAL A 171 17.37 6.84 8.21
N SER A 172 18.33 6.13 8.83
CA SER A 172 19.59 6.73 9.28
C SER A 172 20.44 7.26 8.10
N ALA A 173 20.52 6.49 7.01
CA ALA A 173 21.26 6.90 5.82
C ALA A 173 20.57 8.06 5.07
N VAL A 174 19.23 8.12 5.04
CA VAL A 174 18.50 9.25 4.47
C VAL A 174 18.73 10.51 5.29
N ILE A 175 18.66 10.44 6.62
CA ILE A 175 18.93 11.60 7.50
C ILE A 175 20.37 12.08 7.31
N GLY A 176 21.36 11.21 7.48
CA GLY A 176 22.77 11.58 7.32
C GLY A 176 23.11 12.03 5.90
N GLY A 177 22.60 11.31 4.90
CA GLY A 177 22.85 11.64 3.49
C GLY A 177 22.23 12.96 3.07
N SER A 178 20.99 13.26 3.46
CA SER A 178 20.31 14.50 3.13
C SER A 178 21.02 15.73 3.75
N LEU A 179 21.53 15.61 4.96
CA LEU A 179 22.26 16.69 5.64
C LEU A 179 23.64 16.96 5.01
N LEU A 180 24.35 15.92 4.54
CA LEU A 180 25.71 16.04 4.03
C LEU A 180 25.78 16.31 2.52
N PHE A 181 24.88 15.71 1.74
CA PHE A 181 24.96 15.66 0.28
C PHE A 181 23.64 16.06 -0.42
N GLY A 182 22.68 16.63 0.32
CA GLY A 182 21.41 17.09 -0.26
C GLY A 182 20.60 15.96 -0.91
N ILE A 183 20.03 16.22 -2.09
CA ILE A 183 19.19 15.28 -2.85
C ILE A 183 19.91 13.96 -3.13
N THR A 184 21.17 14.03 -3.59
CA THR A 184 21.95 12.83 -3.90
C THR A 184 22.19 11.96 -2.68
N GLY A 185 22.45 12.57 -1.53
CA GLY A 185 22.61 11.88 -0.27
C GLY A 185 21.31 11.25 0.22
N ALA A 186 20.17 11.93 0.07
CA ALA A 186 18.87 11.37 0.40
C ALA A 186 18.57 10.13 -0.46
N LEU A 187 18.76 10.20 -1.77
CA LEU A 187 18.58 9.08 -2.70
C LEU A 187 19.54 7.92 -2.43
N ALA A 188 20.80 8.21 -2.08
CA ALA A 188 21.77 7.21 -1.63
C ALA A 188 21.30 6.51 -0.34
N GLY A 189 20.64 7.24 0.58
CA GLY A 189 20.00 6.67 1.76
C GLY A 189 18.89 5.68 1.43
N TYR A 190 18.05 5.98 0.42
CA TYR A 190 17.06 5.00 -0.08
C TYR A 190 17.75 3.76 -0.66
N ALA A 191 18.84 3.93 -1.43
CA ALA A 191 19.63 2.82 -1.96
C ALA A 191 20.24 1.97 -0.82
N ALA A 192 20.71 2.60 0.26
CA ALA A 192 21.23 1.89 1.43
C ALA A 192 20.19 0.96 2.07
N GLY A 193 18.92 1.37 2.15
CA GLY A 193 17.82 0.52 2.62
C GLY A 193 17.59 -0.72 1.76
N MET A 194 17.97 -0.69 0.49
CA MET A 194 17.83 -1.80 -0.45
C MET A 194 19.03 -2.78 -0.41
N LEU A 195 20.14 -2.43 0.28
CA LEU A 195 21.35 -3.26 0.30
C LEU A 195 21.10 -4.65 0.87
N VAL A 196 20.44 -4.74 2.04
CA VAL A 196 20.23 -6.03 2.72
C VAL A 196 19.39 -6.99 1.89
N PRO A 197 18.18 -6.61 1.39
CA PRO A 197 17.42 -7.50 0.53
C PRO A 197 18.12 -7.81 -0.79
N SER A 198 18.90 -6.88 -1.36
CA SER A 198 19.68 -7.12 -2.58
C SER A 198 20.78 -8.16 -2.37
N VAL A 199 21.52 -8.08 -1.27
CA VAL A 199 22.53 -9.09 -0.91
C VAL A 199 21.91 -10.47 -0.72
N VAL A 200 20.74 -10.54 -0.08
CA VAL A 200 19.98 -11.81 0.07
C VAL A 200 19.53 -12.36 -1.30
N CYS A 201 19.13 -11.50 -2.23
CA CYS A 201 18.83 -11.94 -3.60
C CYS A 201 20.06 -12.48 -4.33
N LEU A 202 21.18 -11.75 -4.26
CA LEU A 202 22.44 -12.14 -4.90
C LEU A 202 22.98 -13.45 -4.31
N SER A 203 22.92 -13.63 -3.00
CA SER A 203 23.34 -14.89 -2.36
C SER A 203 22.50 -16.10 -2.81
N ALA A 204 21.24 -15.88 -3.17
CA ALA A 204 20.33 -16.92 -3.61
C ALA A 204 20.66 -17.48 -5.01
N MET A 205 21.45 -16.79 -5.83
CA MET A 205 21.76 -17.22 -7.19
C MET A 205 22.82 -18.32 -7.26
N PHE A 206 23.56 -18.59 -6.18
CA PHE A 206 24.66 -19.54 -6.17
C PHE A 206 24.20 -20.99 -5.98
N GLY A 207 24.86 -21.94 -6.67
CA GLY A 207 24.61 -23.39 -6.61
C GLY A 207 23.91 -23.92 -7.88
N PRO A 208 23.64 -25.23 -7.97
CA PRO A 208 23.02 -25.85 -9.14
C PRO A 208 21.60 -25.34 -9.36
N ALA A 209 21.27 -24.96 -10.60
CA ALA A 209 20.00 -24.33 -10.97
C ALA A 209 19.37 -25.01 -12.21
N SER A 210 19.62 -26.29 -12.40
CA SER A 210 19.02 -27.07 -13.47
C SER A 210 17.54 -27.30 -13.20
N ILE A 211 16.69 -26.95 -14.15
CA ILE A 211 15.24 -27.19 -14.11
C ILE A 211 14.82 -27.89 -15.40
N ASP A 212 13.79 -28.71 -15.32
CA ASP A 212 13.22 -29.34 -16.50
C ASP A 212 12.70 -28.31 -17.51
N ARG A 213 12.80 -28.61 -18.80
CA ARG A 213 12.38 -27.73 -19.89
C ARG A 213 10.88 -27.43 -19.85
N THR A 214 10.07 -28.39 -19.47
CA THR A 214 8.62 -28.26 -19.38
C THR A 214 8.24 -27.28 -18.26
N LEU A 215 8.83 -27.43 -17.06
CA LEU A 215 8.67 -26.51 -15.94
C LEU A 215 9.18 -25.11 -16.30
N SER A 216 10.36 -25.00 -16.91
CA SER A 216 10.94 -23.72 -17.36
C SER A 216 10.00 -22.98 -18.29
N ARG A 217 9.43 -23.65 -19.31
CA ARG A 217 8.49 -23.05 -20.27
C ARG A 217 7.21 -22.58 -19.59
N ARG A 218 6.65 -23.39 -18.69
CA ARG A 218 5.44 -23.07 -17.92
C ARG A 218 5.64 -21.84 -17.03
N VAL A 219 6.76 -21.78 -16.31
CA VAL A 219 7.12 -20.66 -15.44
C VAL A 219 7.36 -19.38 -16.25
N THR A 220 8.09 -19.47 -17.37
CA THR A 220 8.36 -18.31 -18.23
C THR A 220 7.09 -17.77 -18.87
N SER A 221 6.20 -18.63 -19.39
CA SER A 221 4.92 -18.21 -19.93
C SER A 221 4.08 -17.49 -18.89
N PHE A 222 3.98 -18.04 -17.67
CA PHE A 222 3.27 -17.41 -16.57
C PHE A 222 3.90 -16.05 -16.18
N ALA A 223 5.23 -15.97 -16.09
CA ALA A 223 5.93 -14.72 -15.76
C ALA A 223 5.62 -13.62 -16.80
N LEU A 224 5.64 -13.96 -18.10
CA LEU A 224 5.33 -12.99 -19.16
C LEU A 224 3.89 -12.47 -19.10
N TYR A 225 2.90 -13.33 -18.83
CA TYR A 225 1.52 -12.87 -18.61
C TYR A 225 1.41 -11.95 -17.39
N CYS A 226 2.05 -12.33 -16.27
CA CYS A 226 2.10 -11.48 -15.08
C CYS A 226 2.85 -10.17 -15.33
N TRP A 227 3.92 -10.20 -16.13
CA TRP A 227 4.63 -9.00 -16.54
C TRP A 227 3.73 -8.01 -17.28
N GLY A 228 3.00 -8.45 -18.29
CA GLY A 228 2.05 -7.58 -19.00
C GLY A 228 1.00 -6.98 -18.07
N ALA A 229 0.45 -7.78 -17.15
CA ALA A 229 -0.49 -7.32 -16.14
C ALA A 229 0.15 -6.30 -15.17
N ASN A 230 1.38 -6.55 -14.71
CA ASN A 230 2.10 -5.67 -13.80
C ASN A 230 2.46 -4.33 -14.47
N VAL A 231 2.89 -4.33 -15.74
CA VAL A 231 3.16 -3.10 -16.50
C VAL A 231 1.88 -2.29 -16.67
N THR A 232 0.77 -2.92 -17.06
CA THR A 232 -0.53 -2.24 -17.17
C THR A 232 -0.96 -1.67 -15.82
N SER A 233 -0.86 -2.45 -14.74
CA SER A 233 -1.18 -1.99 -13.39
C SER A 233 -0.27 -0.85 -12.94
N ALA A 234 1.03 -0.88 -13.27
CA ALA A 234 1.96 0.19 -12.94
C ALA A 234 1.54 1.51 -13.60
N ILE A 235 1.11 1.49 -14.85
CA ILE A 235 0.61 2.70 -15.53
C ILE A 235 -0.65 3.23 -14.84
N VAL A 236 -1.56 2.33 -14.43
CA VAL A 236 -2.87 2.70 -13.86
C VAL A 236 -2.78 3.17 -12.41
N TRP A 237 -2.04 2.43 -11.58
CA TRP A 237 -2.05 2.63 -10.12
C TRP A 237 -0.85 3.40 -9.58
N SER A 238 0.14 3.72 -10.42
CA SER A 238 1.43 4.25 -10.00
C SER A 238 1.49 5.77 -9.82
N ARG A 239 0.40 6.41 -9.47
CA ARG A 239 0.40 7.85 -9.13
C ARG A 239 0.81 8.73 -10.31
N ILE A 240 0.21 8.49 -11.48
CA ILE A 240 0.46 9.27 -12.71
C ILE A 240 0.19 10.76 -12.51
N GLU A 241 -0.56 11.12 -11.48
CA GLU A 241 -0.79 12.52 -11.07
C GLU A 241 0.51 13.27 -10.79
N LEU A 242 1.57 12.57 -10.33
CA LEU A 242 2.89 13.20 -10.11
C LEU A 242 3.53 13.69 -11.42
N PHE A 243 3.33 12.95 -12.52
CA PHE A 243 3.80 13.38 -13.84
C PHE A 243 3.08 14.66 -14.30
N PHE A 244 1.76 14.71 -14.15
CA PHE A 244 1.00 15.91 -14.53
C PHE A 244 1.32 17.11 -13.65
N LEU A 245 1.47 16.90 -12.33
CA LEU A 245 1.84 17.96 -11.39
C LEU A 245 3.21 18.55 -11.73
N GLU A 246 4.20 17.71 -11.98
CA GLU A 246 5.52 18.15 -12.41
C GLU A 246 5.44 18.97 -13.70
N ARG A 247 4.69 18.46 -14.70
CA ARG A 247 4.59 19.09 -16.03
C ARG A 247 3.92 20.45 -16.02
N TYR A 248 2.89 20.65 -15.18
CA TYR A 248 2.06 21.86 -15.17
C TYR A 248 2.39 22.82 -14.02
N TRP A 249 2.84 22.32 -12.87
CA TRP A 249 2.96 23.09 -11.62
C TRP A 249 4.34 22.98 -10.96
N GLY A 250 5.22 22.13 -11.46
CA GLY A 250 6.59 21.96 -10.96
C GLY A 250 6.72 21.12 -9.69
N MET A 251 7.98 21.02 -9.21
CA MET A 251 8.36 20.11 -8.12
C MET A 251 7.77 20.46 -6.76
N ASP A 252 7.46 21.73 -6.49
CA ASP A 252 6.82 22.13 -5.23
C ASP A 252 5.43 21.48 -5.08
N SER A 253 4.66 21.44 -6.17
CA SER A 253 3.34 20.79 -6.19
C SER A 253 3.45 19.26 -6.08
N VAL A 254 4.49 18.68 -6.68
CA VAL A 254 4.84 17.26 -6.51
C VAL A 254 5.11 16.95 -5.04
N ALA A 255 5.89 17.80 -4.35
CA ALA A 255 6.18 17.65 -2.93
C ALA A 255 4.92 17.66 -2.07
N MET A 256 4.05 18.65 -2.28
CA MET A 256 2.79 18.78 -1.53
C MET A 256 1.91 17.55 -1.69
N PHE A 257 1.76 17.05 -2.92
CA PHE A 257 0.96 15.87 -3.20
C PHE A 257 1.60 14.58 -2.65
N ALA A 258 2.93 14.45 -2.75
CA ALA A 258 3.66 13.29 -2.24
C ALA A 258 3.54 13.15 -0.71
N VAL A 259 3.64 14.26 0.03
CA VAL A 259 3.45 14.29 1.49
C VAL A 259 2.01 13.91 1.85
N ALA A 260 1.01 14.44 1.13
CA ALA A 260 -0.40 14.09 1.32
C ALA A 260 -0.64 12.59 1.08
N LEU A 261 -0.03 12.02 0.04
CA LEU A 261 -0.08 10.57 -0.24
C LEU A 261 0.62 9.73 0.83
N ALA A 262 1.75 10.18 1.38
CA ALA A 262 2.47 9.45 2.42
C ALA A 262 1.61 9.29 3.69
N LEU A 263 0.93 10.34 4.13
CA LEU A 263 -0.03 10.29 5.23
C LEU A 263 -1.22 9.36 4.92
N THR A 264 -1.76 9.44 3.72
CA THR A 264 -2.86 8.58 3.27
C THR A 264 -2.47 7.11 3.31
N GLN A 265 -1.29 6.76 2.79
CA GLN A 265 -0.78 5.38 2.81
C GLN A 265 -0.58 4.86 4.23
N LEU A 266 -0.06 5.69 5.13
CA LEU A 266 0.11 5.30 6.53
C LEU A 266 -1.25 4.99 7.19
N ALA A 267 -2.26 5.83 6.96
CA ALA A 267 -3.60 5.66 7.54
C ALA A 267 -4.26 4.33 7.13
N ILE A 268 -4.11 3.89 5.88
CA ILE A 268 -4.73 2.66 5.38
C ILE A 268 -3.87 1.41 5.52
N GLN A 269 -2.58 1.53 5.81
CA GLN A 269 -1.63 0.41 5.82
C GLN A 269 -2.04 -0.69 6.81
N GLY A 270 -2.38 -0.33 8.05
CA GLY A 270 -2.80 -1.28 9.07
C GLY A 270 -4.03 -2.09 8.66
N PRO A 271 -5.15 -1.45 8.34
CA PRO A 271 -6.35 -2.11 7.85
C PRO A 271 -6.16 -2.98 6.60
N MET A 272 -5.32 -2.56 5.66
CA MET A 272 -5.05 -3.32 4.44
C MET A 272 -4.40 -4.69 4.69
N LEU A 273 -3.71 -4.87 5.82
CA LEU A 273 -3.16 -6.17 6.20
C LEU A 273 -4.26 -7.23 6.45
N LEU A 274 -5.47 -6.82 6.80
CA LEU A 274 -6.60 -7.73 7.03
C LEU A 274 -7.23 -8.23 5.73
N THR A 275 -7.04 -7.55 4.62
CA THR A 275 -7.68 -7.90 3.33
C THR A 275 -7.18 -9.23 2.77
N SER A 276 -5.93 -9.58 3.01
CA SER A 276 -5.36 -10.89 2.62
C SER A 276 -6.05 -12.06 3.33
N ALA A 277 -6.44 -11.88 4.59
CA ALA A 277 -7.19 -12.87 5.36
C ALA A 277 -8.63 -13.04 4.81
N VAL A 278 -9.25 -11.93 4.38
CA VAL A 278 -10.58 -11.95 3.75
C VAL A 278 -10.54 -12.75 2.45
N LEU A 279 -9.56 -12.49 1.57
CA LEU A 279 -9.39 -13.23 0.31
C LEU A 279 -9.22 -14.74 0.55
N ALA A 280 -8.34 -15.13 1.47
CA ALA A 280 -8.09 -16.54 1.79
C ALA A 280 -9.33 -17.24 2.29
N SER A 281 -10.10 -16.60 3.16
CA SER A 281 -11.30 -17.13 3.74
C SER A 281 -12.47 -17.23 2.75
N LEU A 282 -12.61 -16.27 1.83
CA LEU A 282 -13.59 -16.36 0.73
C LEU A 282 -13.22 -17.48 -0.25
N ALA A 283 -11.94 -17.65 -0.58
CA ALA A 283 -11.46 -18.71 -1.44
C ALA A 283 -11.68 -20.11 -0.83
N GLU A 284 -11.49 -20.26 0.49
CA GLU A 284 -11.78 -21.50 1.21
C GLU A 284 -13.27 -21.89 1.11
N LYS A 285 -14.17 -20.93 1.34
CA LYS A 285 -15.62 -21.16 1.20
C LYS A 285 -16.02 -21.48 -0.23
N ARG A 286 -15.38 -20.84 -1.21
CA ARG A 286 -15.57 -21.16 -2.63
C ARG A 286 -15.17 -22.62 -2.93
N GLY A 287 -14.03 -23.06 -2.39
CA GLY A 287 -13.57 -24.45 -2.54
C GLY A 287 -14.53 -25.49 -1.93
N ARG A 288 -15.35 -25.07 -0.94
CA ARG A 288 -16.41 -25.90 -0.32
C ARG A 288 -17.77 -25.74 -0.98
N ASP A 289 -17.89 -24.92 -2.02
CA ASP A 289 -19.13 -24.55 -2.72
C ASP A 289 -20.20 -23.92 -1.79
N ASP A 290 -19.76 -23.28 -0.68
CA ASP A 290 -20.60 -22.62 0.32
C ASP A 290 -20.86 -21.16 -0.08
N LEU A 291 -21.78 -20.94 -1.01
CA LEU A 291 -22.13 -19.61 -1.50
C LEU A 291 -22.82 -18.75 -0.44
N ASP A 292 -23.65 -19.32 0.41
CA ASP A 292 -24.35 -18.57 1.47
C ASP A 292 -23.37 -18.15 2.57
N GLY A 293 -22.46 -19.04 2.94
CA GLY A 293 -21.35 -18.67 3.81
C GLY A 293 -20.43 -17.59 3.22
N MET A 294 -20.21 -17.58 1.90
CA MET A 294 -19.48 -16.49 1.22
C MET A 294 -20.23 -15.16 1.31
N ARG A 295 -21.57 -15.15 1.10
CA ARG A 295 -22.41 -13.92 1.22
C ARG A 295 -22.32 -13.33 2.62
N GLY A 296 -22.52 -14.17 3.65
CA GLY A 296 -22.41 -13.73 5.04
C GLY A 296 -21.03 -13.19 5.38
N GLN A 297 -19.97 -13.86 4.91
CA GLN A 297 -18.60 -13.45 5.17
C GLN A 297 -18.20 -12.18 4.42
N PHE A 298 -18.65 -11.98 3.18
CA PHE A 298 -18.44 -10.75 2.42
C PHE A 298 -19.06 -9.55 3.17
N ALA A 299 -20.31 -9.66 3.61
CA ALA A 299 -20.97 -8.61 4.36
C ALA A 299 -20.29 -8.32 5.70
N ALA A 300 -19.86 -9.36 6.44
CA ALA A 300 -19.10 -9.19 7.69
C ALA A 300 -17.73 -8.53 7.45
N ALA A 301 -17.02 -8.91 6.39
CA ALA A 301 -15.74 -8.30 6.02
C ALA A 301 -15.89 -6.82 5.68
N VAL A 302 -16.93 -6.44 4.93
CA VAL A 302 -17.23 -5.02 4.62
C VAL A 302 -17.50 -4.25 5.92
N ARG A 303 -18.35 -4.76 6.81
CA ARG A 303 -18.66 -4.09 8.09
C ARG A 303 -17.43 -3.96 8.97
N LEU A 304 -16.67 -5.03 9.15
CA LEU A 304 -15.49 -5.02 10.03
C LEU A 304 -14.40 -4.07 9.55
N LEU A 305 -14.07 -4.15 8.25
CA LEU A 305 -13.06 -3.27 7.68
C LEU A 305 -13.53 -1.82 7.66
N ALA A 306 -14.82 -1.54 7.37
CA ALA A 306 -15.37 -0.20 7.49
C ALA A 306 -15.31 0.33 8.92
N ALA A 307 -15.65 -0.51 9.92
CA ALA A 307 -15.57 -0.15 11.33
C ALA A 307 -14.15 0.20 11.79
N LEU A 308 -13.12 -0.35 11.14
CA LEU A 308 -11.73 -0.05 11.46
C LEU A 308 -11.18 1.13 10.66
N VAL A 309 -11.44 1.16 9.34
CA VAL A 309 -10.83 2.13 8.42
C VAL A 309 -11.46 3.51 8.54
N PHE A 310 -12.78 3.60 8.69
CA PHE A 310 -13.47 4.89 8.74
C PHE A 310 -12.99 5.80 9.87
N PRO A 311 -12.94 5.35 11.15
CA PRO A 311 -12.45 6.21 12.22
C PRO A 311 -10.96 6.56 12.06
N ILE A 312 -10.13 5.64 11.55
CA ILE A 312 -8.72 5.94 11.30
C ILE A 312 -8.59 7.02 10.22
N CYS A 313 -9.27 6.88 9.08
CA CYS A 313 -9.15 7.84 8.00
C CYS A 313 -9.81 9.18 8.33
N PHE A 314 -11.06 9.21 8.79
CA PHE A 314 -11.73 10.47 9.12
C PHE A 314 -11.11 11.14 10.36
N GLY A 315 -10.69 10.35 11.37
CA GLY A 315 -9.94 10.85 12.52
C GLY A 315 -8.59 11.45 12.10
N THR A 316 -7.84 10.77 11.24
CA THR A 316 -6.60 11.31 10.69
C THR A 316 -6.88 12.60 9.90
N ALA A 317 -7.90 12.62 9.02
CA ALA A 317 -8.26 13.82 8.27
C ALA A 317 -8.58 15.01 9.19
N ALA A 318 -9.23 14.76 10.33
CA ALA A 318 -9.56 15.78 11.32
C ALA A 318 -8.33 16.40 11.99
N ILE A 319 -7.26 15.61 12.21
CA ILE A 319 -6.03 16.07 12.87
C ILE A 319 -4.95 16.55 11.89
N ILE A 320 -5.10 16.32 10.57
CA ILE A 320 -4.11 16.71 9.55
C ILE A 320 -3.70 18.19 9.63
N PRO A 321 -4.60 19.18 9.87
CA PRO A 321 -4.20 20.59 9.94
C PRO A 321 -3.06 20.86 10.93
N GLU A 322 -3.02 20.15 12.06
CA GLU A 322 -1.95 20.24 13.05
C GLU A 322 -0.86 19.19 12.85
N LEU A 323 -1.24 17.98 12.44
CA LEU A 323 -0.32 16.86 12.30
C LEU A 323 0.68 17.08 11.15
N LEU A 324 0.21 17.55 9.99
CA LEU A 324 1.06 17.69 8.81
C LEU A 324 2.15 18.75 9.01
N PRO A 325 1.87 19.99 9.50
CA PRO A 325 2.92 20.95 9.81
C PRO A 325 3.85 20.46 10.93
N ALA A 326 3.30 19.79 11.96
CA ALA A 326 4.12 19.22 13.04
C ALA A 326 5.11 18.16 12.55
N LEU A 327 4.76 17.35 11.56
CA LEU A 327 5.62 16.31 10.99
C LEU A 327 6.59 16.86 9.92
N TYR A 328 6.06 17.59 8.94
CA TYR A 328 6.79 18.01 7.74
C TYR A 328 7.30 19.46 7.79
N GLY A 329 6.77 20.29 8.67
CA GLY A 329 7.07 21.71 8.80
C GLY A 329 6.02 22.61 8.14
N ASP A 330 6.00 23.89 8.55
CA ASP A 330 5.01 24.88 8.10
C ASP A 330 5.03 25.15 6.60
N LYS A 331 6.16 24.91 5.94
CA LYS A 331 6.29 25.06 4.47
C LYS A 331 5.35 24.14 3.69
N PHE A 332 4.82 23.08 4.33
CA PHE A 332 3.92 22.11 3.72
C PHE A 332 2.43 22.35 4.05
N ILE A 333 2.07 23.45 4.69
CA ILE A 333 0.67 23.78 5.03
C ILE A 333 -0.25 23.75 3.79
N ALA A 334 0.24 24.15 2.63
CA ALA A 334 -0.53 24.10 1.39
C ALA A 334 -0.96 22.67 0.96
N ALA A 335 -0.33 21.62 1.51
CA ALA A 335 -0.72 20.23 1.29
C ALA A 335 -1.92 19.78 2.14
N VAL A 336 -2.27 20.52 3.21
CA VAL A 336 -3.32 20.16 4.17
C VAL A 336 -4.66 19.86 3.49
N PRO A 337 -5.24 20.72 2.62
CA PRO A 337 -6.54 20.46 2.02
C PRO A 337 -6.53 19.18 1.16
N ALA A 338 -5.47 18.99 0.35
CA ALA A 338 -5.33 17.80 -0.48
C ALA A 338 -5.17 16.52 0.36
N ALA A 339 -4.39 16.58 1.45
CA ALA A 339 -4.21 15.47 2.37
C ALA A 339 -5.52 15.08 3.07
N MET A 340 -6.32 16.05 3.51
CA MET A 340 -7.64 15.80 4.10
C MET A 340 -8.58 15.10 3.12
N VAL A 341 -8.63 15.54 1.86
CA VAL A 341 -9.43 14.91 0.81
C VAL A 341 -8.96 13.49 0.54
N LEU A 342 -7.66 13.29 0.32
CA LEU A 342 -7.09 11.99 -0.01
C LEU A 342 -7.30 10.96 1.11
N VAL A 343 -7.04 11.34 2.37
CA VAL A 343 -7.24 10.44 3.52
C VAL A 343 -8.72 10.12 3.72
N SER A 344 -9.62 11.11 3.56
CA SER A 344 -11.07 10.90 3.69
C SER A 344 -11.60 9.93 2.63
N VAL A 345 -11.16 10.08 1.39
CA VAL A 345 -11.57 9.20 0.28
C VAL A 345 -10.95 7.81 0.40
N ALA A 346 -9.76 7.71 0.97
CA ALA A 346 -9.13 6.42 1.25
C ALA A 346 -9.97 5.54 2.21
N ALA A 347 -10.81 6.13 3.06
CA ALA A 347 -11.78 5.38 3.86
C ALA A 347 -12.69 4.50 2.98
N LEU A 348 -13.12 5.01 1.84
CA LEU A 348 -14.01 4.30 0.92
C LEU A 348 -13.30 3.17 0.15
N SER A 349 -11.96 3.12 0.15
CA SER A 349 -11.19 2.06 -0.49
C SER A 349 -11.50 0.65 0.05
N VAL A 350 -12.03 0.56 1.27
CA VAL A 350 -12.52 -0.69 1.86
C VAL A 350 -13.51 -1.39 0.94
N LEU A 351 -14.47 -0.65 0.39
CA LEU A 351 -15.51 -1.21 -0.46
C LEU A 351 -14.94 -1.82 -1.72
N SER A 352 -14.02 -1.11 -2.38
CA SER A 352 -13.36 -1.62 -3.58
C SER A 352 -12.42 -2.78 -3.28
N THR A 353 -11.72 -2.77 -2.15
CA THR A 353 -10.75 -3.81 -1.78
C THR A 353 -11.45 -5.14 -1.43
N VAL A 354 -12.54 -5.10 -0.68
CA VAL A 354 -13.32 -6.31 -0.35
C VAL A 354 -14.01 -6.85 -1.60
N ALA A 355 -14.55 -5.97 -2.45
CA ALA A 355 -15.13 -6.36 -3.74
C ALA A 355 -14.09 -7.04 -4.64
N THR A 356 -12.88 -6.47 -4.74
CA THR A 356 -11.78 -7.07 -5.51
C THR A 356 -11.37 -8.43 -4.95
N SER A 357 -11.31 -8.60 -3.62
CA SER A 357 -11.01 -9.87 -2.99
C SER A 357 -12.06 -10.94 -3.30
N LEU A 358 -13.36 -10.58 -3.34
CA LEU A 358 -14.44 -11.47 -3.75
C LEU A 358 -14.31 -11.88 -5.23
N VAL A 359 -14.07 -10.91 -6.11
CA VAL A 359 -13.90 -11.13 -7.55
C VAL A 359 -12.71 -12.06 -7.83
N GLN A 360 -11.60 -11.88 -7.11
CA GLN A 360 -10.42 -12.74 -7.20
C GLN A 360 -10.69 -14.15 -6.65
N ALA A 361 -11.43 -14.29 -5.55
CA ALA A 361 -11.84 -15.59 -5.00
C ALA A 361 -12.75 -16.36 -5.96
N LEU A 362 -13.51 -15.66 -6.81
CA LEU A 362 -14.37 -16.23 -7.86
C LEU A 362 -13.66 -16.38 -9.21
N GLU A 363 -12.35 -16.14 -9.27
CA GLU A 363 -11.50 -16.26 -10.47
C GLU A 363 -11.95 -15.39 -11.67
N ARG A 364 -12.67 -14.27 -11.41
CA ARG A 364 -13.16 -13.34 -12.45
C ARG A 364 -12.11 -12.28 -12.80
N SER A 365 -10.95 -12.73 -13.25
CA SER A 365 -9.84 -11.85 -13.66
C SER A 365 -10.17 -10.97 -14.87
N ASP A 366 -11.13 -11.39 -15.71
CA ASP A 366 -11.71 -10.62 -16.82
C ASP A 366 -12.22 -9.26 -16.35
N PHE A 367 -13.01 -9.23 -15.28
CA PHE A 367 -13.53 -7.98 -14.72
C PHE A 367 -12.43 -7.12 -14.10
N VAL A 368 -11.45 -7.73 -13.39
CA VAL A 368 -10.33 -6.98 -12.79
C VAL A 368 -9.53 -6.26 -13.88
N PHE A 369 -9.27 -6.91 -15.01
CA PHE A 369 -8.57 -6.31 -16.13
C PHE A 369 -9.38 -5.17 -16.77
N ALA A 370 -10.66 -5.41 -17.08
CA ALA A 370 -11.53 -4.41 -17.71
C ALA A 370 -11.71 -3.16 -16.80
N SER A 371 -11.95 -3.36 -15.50
CA SER A 371 -12.07 -2.25 -14.55
C SER A 371 -10.76 -1.46 -14.40
N SER A 372 -9.61 -2.14 -14.41
CA SER A 372 -8.31 -1.47 -14.39
C SER A 372 -8.10 -0.60 -15.64
N LEU A 373 -8.51 -1.06 -16.81
CA LEU A 373 -8.42 -0.27 -18.05
C LEU A 373 -9.31 0.97 -17.99
N CYS A 374 -10.55 0.84 -17.48
CA CYS A 374 -11.43 1.99 -17.22
C CYS A 374 -10.81 2.98 -16.22
N GLY A 375 -10.19 2.46 -15.16
CA GLY A 375 -9.47 3.27 -14.17
C GLY A 375 -8.29 4.04 -14.79
N ALA A 376 -7.55 3.42 -15.74
CA ALA A 376 -6.46 4.08 -16.47
C ALA A 376 -6.98 5.22 -17.33
N ALA A 377 -8.02 4.98 -18.10
CA ALA A 377 -8.64 6.00 -18.94
C ALA A 377 -9.14 7.18 -18.08
N CYS A 378 -9.79 6.90 -16.96
CA CYS A 378 -10.23 7.91 -16.00
C CYS A 378 -9.04 8.69 -15.42
N ALA A 379 -7.94 8.01 -15.04
CA ALA A 379 -6.75 8.65 -14.49
C ALA A 379 -6.11 9.63 -15.48
N LEU A 380 -5.98 9.21 -16.73
CA LEU A 380 -5.47 10.07 -17.81
C LEU A 380 -6.40 11.26 -18.07
N ALA A 381 -7.69 11.01 -18.25
CA ALA A 381 -8.68 12.07 -18.49
C ALA A 381 -8.74 13.07 -17.34
N ALA A 382 -8.84 12.60 -16.10
CA ALA A 382 -8.86 13.45 -14.93
C ALA A 382 -7.53 14.21 -14.74
N GLY A 383 -6.39 13.57 -15.07
CA GLY A 383 -5.07 14.20 -15.06
C GLY A 383 -4.97 15.37 -16.03
N PHE A 384 -5.43 15.21 -17.25
CA PHE A 384 -5.45 16.27 -18.27
C PHE A 384 -6.46 17.39 -17.98
N LEU A 385 -7.62 17.07 -17.37
CA LEU A 385 -8.69 18.05 -17.18
C LEU A 385 -8.57 18.79 -15.85
N LEU A 386 -8.25 18.10 -14.75
CA LEU A 386 -8.31 18.68 -13.41
C LEU A 386 -6.98 19.25 -12.92
N ILE A 387 -5.84 18.64 -13.29
CA ILE A 387 -4.55 19.05 -12.74
C ILE A 387 -4.10 20.41 -13.30
N PRO A 388 -4.24 20.71 -14.61
CA PRO A 388 -3.84 22.03 -15.12
C PRO A 388 -4.60 23.19 -14.46
N GLU A 389 -5.88 23.00 -14.14
CA GLU A 389 -6.75 24.04 -13.56
C GLU A 389 -6.58 24.17 -12.04
N PHE A 390 -6.48 23.04 -11.31
CA PHE A 390 -6.56 23.03 -9.86
C PHE A 390 -5.27 22.59 -9.15
N GLY A 391 -4.19 22.31 -9.89
CA GLY A 391 -2.90 21.93 -9.30
C GLY A 391 -2.98 20.73 -8.37
N VAL A 392 -2.47 20.87 -7.14
CA VAL A 392 -2.45 19.82 -6.12
C VAL A 392 -3.85 19.33 -5.76
N MET A 393 -4.84 20.25 -5.68
CA MET A 393 -6.24 19.88 -5.45
C MET A 393 -6.83 19.14 -6.66
N GLY A 394 -6.44 19.51 -7.88
CA GLY A 394 -6.80 18.80 -9.10
C GLY A 394 -6.31 17.35 -9.09
N ALA A 395 -5.10 17.11 -8.61
CA ALA A 395 -4.56 15.76 -8.44
C ALA A 395 -5.33 14.96 -7.36
N ALA A 396 -5.72 15.62 -6.25
CA ALA A 396 -6.57 15.00 -5.24
C ALA A 396 -7.96 14.64 -5.81
N PHE A 397 -8.60 15.53 -6.55
CA PHE A 397 -9.89 15.26 -7.21
C PHE A 397 -9.81 14.19 -8.29
N ALA A 398 -8.70 14.14 -9.06
CA ALA A 398 -8.46 13.05 -10.00
C ALA A 398 -8.43 11.69 -9.28
N ARG A 399 -7.72 11.60 -8.14
CA ARG A 399 -7.71 10.39 -7.31
C ARG A 399 -9.09 10.04 -6.75
N VAL A 400 -9.88 11.03 -6.34
CA VAL A 400 -11.29 10.83 -5.92
C VAL A 400 -12.11 10.25 -7.07
N ALA A 401 -12.00 10.81 -8.27
CA ALA A 401 -12.75 10.35 -9.45
C ALA A 401 -12.42 8.89 -9.79
N ILE A 402 -11.13 8.53 -9.81
CA ILE A 402 -10.69 7.15 -10.01
C ILE A 402 -11.27 6.23 -8.94
N GLN A 403 -11.17 6.61 -7.67
CA GLN A 403 -11.66 5.80 -6.55
C GLN A 403 -13.18 5.60 -6.62
N MET A 404 -13.94 6.64 -6.93
CA MET A 404 -15.39 6.56 -7.09
C MET A 404 -15.79 5.68 -8.27
N LEU A 405 -15.09 5.79 -9.41
CA LEU A 405 -15.29 4.90 -10.56
C LEU A 405 -15.05 3.44 -10.17
N MET A 406 -13.95 3.14 -9.50
CA MET A 406 -13.61 1.77 -9.09
C MET A 406 -14.60 1.20 -8.10
N ILE A 407 -15.07 2.00 -7.13
CA ILE A 407 -16.13 1.59 -6.20
C ILE A 407 -17.42 1.34 -6.96
N GLY A 408 -17.84 2.24 -7.84
CA GLY A 408 -19.06 2.11 -8.65
C GLY A 408 -19.06 0.84 -9.50
N LEU A 409 -17.99 0.60 -10.25
CA LEU A 409 -17.82 -0.61 -11.06
C LEU A 409 -17.79 -1.88 -10.20
N GLY A 410 -17.06 -1.86 -9.08
CA GLY A 410 -16.97 -2.99 -8.15
C GLY A 410 -18.32 -3.32 -7.51
N CYS A 411 -19.01 -2.32 -6.99
CA CYS A 411 -20.35 -2.49 -6.40
C CYS A 411 -21.38 -2.97 -7.44
N TRP A 412 -21.37 -2.37 -8.63
CA TRP A 412 -22.25 -2.80 -9.73
C TRP A 412 -22.02 -4.28 -10.08
N PHE A 413 -20.77 -4.68 -10.26
CA PHE A 413 -20.43 -6.06 -10.61
C PHE A 413 -20.82 -7.05 -9.51
N VAL A 414 -20.51 -6.73 -8.25
CA VAL A 414 -20.82 -7.57 -7.09
C VAL A 414 -22.33 -7.76 -6.91
N VAL A 415 -23.11 -6.68 -7.09
CA VAL A 415 -24.57 -6.74 -6.88
C VAL A 415 -25.27 -7.36 -8.11
N GLN A 416 -25.00 -6.84 -9.31
CA GLN A 416 -25.78 -7.20 -10.51
C GLN A 416 -25.33 -8.51 -11.17
N ARG A 417 -24.03 -8.82 -11.11
CA ARG A 417 -23.46 -10.00 -11.79
C ARG A 417 -23.21 -11.17 -10.86
N LEU A 418 -22.84 -10.91 -9.62
CA LEU A 418 -22.52 -11.96 -8.65
C LEU A 418 -23.66 -12.24 -7.67
N GLY A 419 -24.66 -11.36 -7.56
CA GLY A 419 -25.82 -11.52 -6.69
C GLY A 419 -25.49 -11.44 -5.18
N PHE A 420 -24.44 -10.70 -4.82
CA PHE A 420 -24.10 -10.44 -3.42
C PHE A 420 -24.70 -9.11 -2.97
N THR A 421 -25.08 -9.05 -1.69
CA THR A 421 -25.63 -7.83 -1.10
C THR A 421 -24.58 -7.06 -0.33
N ILE A 422 -24.52 -5.75 -0.56
CA ILE A 422 -23.64 -4.85 0.20
C ILE A 422 -24.43 -4.34 1.42
N PRO A 423 -23.89 -4.39 2.65
CA PRO A 423 -24.59 -3.94 3.84
C PRO A 423 -24.55 -2.39 3.95
N VAL A 424 -25.24 -1.69 3.01
CA VAL A 424 -25.18 -0.23 2.85
C VAL A 424 -25.60 0.48 4.12
N VAL A 425 -26.67 0.04 4.78
CA VAL A 425 -27.17 0.65 6.03
C VAL A 425 -26.11 0.59 7.14
N ALA A 426 -25.44 -0.55 7.29
CA ALA A 426 -24.36 -0.70 8.28
C ALA A 426 -23.17 0.22 7.95
N VAL A 427 -22.79 0.28 6.66
CA VAL A 427 -21.70 1.16 6.18
C VAL A 427 -22.03 2.63 6.46
N LEU A 428 -23.25 3.09 6.18
CA LEU A 428 -23.70 4.47 6.46
C LEU A 428 -23.69 4.77 7.95
N LYS A 429 -24.14 3.84 8.78
CA LYS A 429 -24.12 3.94 10.24
C LYS A 429 -22.69 4.08 10.77
N LEU A 430 -21.76 3.26 10.29
CA LEU A 430 -20.33 3.32 10.64
C LEU A 430 -19.69 4.63 10.17
N CYS A 431 -20.06 5.09 8.97
CA CYS A 431 -19.61 6.38 8.44
C CYS A 431 -20.06 7.53 9.34
N ALA A 432 -21.35 7.56 9.75
CA ALA A 432 -21.87 8.59 10.65
C ALA A 432 -21.17 8.60 12.02
N ALA A 433 -20.94 7.43 12.62
CA ALA A 433 -20.18 7.31 13.87
C ALA A 433 -18.74 7.82 13.74
N ALA A 434 -18.08 7.51 12.62
CA ALA A 434 -16.71 7.94 12.35
C ALA A 434 -16.62 9.45 12.05
N LEU A 435 -17.62 10.03 11.38
CA LEU A 435 -17.70 11.49 11.18
C LEU A 435 -17.94 12.23 12.51
N ALA A 436 -18.78 11.68 13.40
CA ALA A 436 -18.97 12.25 14.75
C ALA A 436 -17.64 12.21 15.55
N SER A 437 -16.89 11.12 15.46
CA SER A 437 -15.54 10.99 16.04
C SER A 437 -14.57 12.06 15.49
N ALA A 438 -14.56 12.24 14.17
CA ALA A 438 -13.73 13.25 13.50
C ALA A 438 -14.12 14.69 13.93
N ALA A 439 -15.42 14.97 14.05
CA ALA A 439 -15.91 16.25 14.56
C ALA A 439 -15.44 16.50 16.00
N ALA A 440 -15.54 15.51 16.88
CA ALA A 440 -15.05 15.60 18.25
C ALA A 440 -13.54 15.87 18.33
N ALA A 441 -12.75 15.16 17.51
CA ALA A 441 -11.31 15.38 17.40
C ALA A 441 -10.98 16.80 16.90
N SER A 442 -11.69 17.28 15.87
CA SER A 442 -11.53 18.65 15.35
C SER A 442 -11.87 19.73 16.38
N VAL A 443 -12.96 19.55 17.13
CA VAL A 443 -13.34 20.46 18.22
C VAL A 443 -12.29 20.49 19.31
N CYS A 444 -11.77 19.31 19.72
CA CYS A 444 -10.71 19.22 20.72
C CYS A 444 -9.45 20.01 20.31
N ILE A 445 -9.02 19.87 19.04
CA ILE A 445 -7.87 20.62 18.50
C ILE A 445 -8.11 22.12 18.53
N ARG A 446 -9.31 22.60 18.12
CA ARG A 446 -9.65 24.04 18.10
C ARG A 446 -9.68 24.66 19.49
N ILE A 447 -10.12 23.90 20.50
CA ILE A 447 -10.18 24.39 21.89
C ILE A 447 -8.79 24.53 22.49
N VAL A 448 -7.91 23.54 22.25
CA VAL A 448 -6.57 23.49 22.87
C VAL A 448 -5.54 24.34 22.10
N GLY A 449 -5.67 24.44 20.77
CA GLY A 449 -4.90 25.36 19.91
C GLY A 449 -3.39 25.11 19.86
N HIS A 450 -2.90 23.93 20.23
CA HIS A 450 -1.47 23.60 20.27
C HIS A 450 -1.23 22.17 19.76
N PRO A 451 -0.11 21.86 19.07
CA PRO A 451 0.19 20.51 18.57
C PRO A 451 0.21 19.40 19.63
N SER A 452 0.42 19.75 20.91
CA SER A 452 0.31 18.80 22.02
C SER A 452 -1.12 18.28 22.25
N SER A 453 -2.13 18.89 21.62
CA SER A 453 -3.53 18.44 21.66
C SER A 453 -3.79 17.17 20.81
N ILE A 454 -2.90 16.80 19.90
CA ILE A 454 -3.09 15.65 19.00
C ILE A 454 -3.40 14.35 19.76
N PRO A 455 -2.63 13.94 20.81
CA PRO A 455 -2.96 12.75 21.58
C PRO A 455 -4.34 12.84 22.25
N LEU A 456 -4.70 14.02 22.79
CA LEU A 456 -6.00 14.24 23.42
C LEU A 456 -7.14 14.14 22.39
N ALA A 457 -6.97 14.71 21.20
CA ALA A 457 -7.92 14.64 20.11
C ALA A 457 -8.13 13.18 19.63
N ILE A 458 -7.07 12.39 19.57
CA ILE A 458 -7.15 10.95 19.24
C ILE A 458 -7.98 10.22 20.29
N VAL A 459 -7.70 10.44 21.58
CA VAL A 459 -8.44 9.79 22.67
C VAL A 459 -9.91 10.23 22.70
N ALA A 460 -10.19 11.52 22.55
CA ALA A 460 -11.55 12.04 22.49
C ALA A 460 -12.33 11.47 21.29
N GLY A 461 -11.72 11.48 20.11
CA GLY A 461 -12.30 10.88 18.90
C GLY A 461 -12.58 9.39 19.07
N ALA A 462 -11.64 8.63 19.63
CA ALA A 462 -11.81 7.20 19.89
C ALA A 462 -12.95 6.93 20.89
N ALA A 463 -13.07 7.72 21.95
CA ALA A 463 -14.15 7.60 22.92
C ALA A 463 -15.53 7.86 22.28
N VAL A 464 -15.66 8.94 21.49
CA VAL A 464 -16.90 9.26 20.76
C VAL A 464 -17.24 8.17 19.74
N TYR A 465 -16.23 7.61 19.07
CA TYR A 465 -16.45 6.49 18.13
C TYR A 465 -17.02 5.25 18.81
N VAL A 466 -16.43 4.83 19.93
CA VAL A 466 -16.91 3.65 20.69
C VAL A 466 -18.36 3.86 21.19
N VAL A 467 -18.68 5.05 21.67
CA VAL A 467 -20.05 5.41 22.06
C VAL A 467 -20.98 5.41 20.83
N GLY A 468 -20.53 6.00 19.73
CA GLY A 468 -21.24 6.04 18.45
C GLY A 468 -21.57 4.64 17.92
N LEU A 469 -20.63 3.70 17.95
CA LEU A 469 -20.84 2.31 17.55
C LEU A 469 -21.99 1.65 18.36
N ARG A 470 -22.04 1.95 19.66
CA ARG A 470 -23.09 1.42 20.55
C ARG A 470 -24.46 2.03 20.23
N VAL A 471 -24.54 3.36 20.07
CA VAL A 471 -25.79 4.08 19.78
C VAL A 471 -26.38 3.64 18.44
N VAL A 472 -25.53 3.48 17.44
CA VAL A 472 -25.97 3.19 16.06
C VAL A 472 -26.27 1.69 15.85
N ASN A 473 -25.96 0.83 16.84
CA ASN A 473 -26.12 -0.65 16.73
C ASN A 473 -25.55 -1.23 15.42
N ALA A 474 -24.33 -0.79 15.06
CA ALA A 474 -23.72 -1.11 13.76
C ALA A 474 -23.09 -2.51 13.70
N VAL A 475 -22.84 -3.14 14.87
CA VAL A 475 -22.17 -4.45 14.97
C VAL A 475 -23.21 -5.56 15.17
N GLU A 476 -23.19 -6.56 14.29
CA GLU A 476 -24.04 -7.73 14.42
C GLU A 476 -23.44 -8.78 15.37
N PRO A 477 -24.26 -9.65 16.01
CA PRO A 477 -23.74 -10.70 16.89
C PRO A 477 -22.74 -11.65 16.24
N GLY A 478 -22.88 -11.90 14.93
CA GLY A 478 -21.92 -12.68 14.14
C GLY A 478 -20.56 -12.03 13.97
N ASP A 479 -20.51 -10.69 13.94
CA ASP A 479 -19.25 -9.92 13.83
C ASP A 479 -18.47 -10.00 15.14
N ALA A 480 -19.15 -10.07 16.30
CA ALA A 480 -18.52 -10.24 17.60
C ALA A 480 -17.74 -11.58 17.71
N ALA A 481 -18.26 -12.66 17.13
CA ALA A 481 -17.57 -13.94 17.08
C ALA A 481 -16.31 -13.88 16.19
N PHE A 482 -16.36 -13.14 15.09
CA PHE A 482 -15.19 -12.92 14.22
C PHE A 482 -14.13 -12.04 14.92
N LEU A 483 -14.56 -10.98 15.60
CA LEU A 483 -13.67 -10.13 16.41
C LEU A 483 -13.01 -10.94 17.53
N THR A 484 -13.72 -11.78 18.25
CA THR A 484 -13.12 -12.63 19.30
C THR A 484 -12.13 -13.65 18.75
N ASN A 485 -12.31 -14.16 17.54
CA ASN A 485 -11.34 -15.02 16.89
C ASN A 485 -10.08 -14.24 16.45
N LEU A 486 -10.26 -13.02 15.98
CA LEU A 486 -9.15 -12.11 15.61
C LEU A 486 -8.35 -11.67 16.85
N THR A 487 -9.03 -11.36 17.96
CA THR A 487 -8.39 -10.92 19.21
C THR A 487 -7.59 -12.03 19.88
N ARG A 488 -7.94 -13.31 19.70
CA ARG A 488 -7.13 -14.43 20.15
C ARG A 488 -5.72 -14.47 19.55
N SER A 489 -5.50 -13.79 18.44
CA SER A 489 -4.20 -13.68 17.78
C SER A 489 -3.35 -12.50 18.25
N LEU A 490 -3.93 -11.57 19.02
CA LEU A 490 -3.25 -10.40 19.56
C LEU A 490 -2.47 -10.73 20.85
N PRO A 491 -1.47 -9.90 21.24
CA PRO A 491 -0.86 -9.97 22.56
C PRO A 491 -1.92 -9.89 23.68
N PRO A 492 -1.73 -10.59 24.82
CA PRO A 492 -2.75 -10.75 25.85
C PRO A 492 -3.40 -9.45 26.30
N ALA A 493 -2.60 -8.40 26.48
CA ALA A 493 -3.10 -7.08 26.90
C ALA A 493 -4.04 -6.43 25.86
N LEU A 494 -3.69 -6.53 24.57
CA LEU A 494 -4.53 -5.99 23.48
C LEU A 494 -5.77 -6.87 23.24
N ALA A 495 -5.65 -8.18 23.42
CA ALA A 495 -6.75 -9.11 23.32
C ALA A 495 -7.84 -8.84 24.38
N GLU A 496 -7.43 -8.54 25.60
CA GLU A 496 -8.35 -8.23 26.70
C GLU A 496 -9.09 -6.90 26.47
N ILE A 497 -8.37 -5.86 26.05
CA ILE A 497 -8.96 -4.55 25.71
C ILE A 497 -9.98 -4.72 24.56
N ALA A 498 -9.59 -5.42 23.49
CA ALA A 498 -10.45 -5.64 22.34
C ALA A 498 -11.67 -6.52 22.69
N ALA A 499 -11.53 -7.52 23.56
CA ALA A 499 -12.65 -8.33 24.05
C ALA A 499 -13.62 -7.50 24.90
N ARG A 500 -13.12 -6.63 25.79
CA ARG A 500 -13.96 -5.72 26.60
C ARG A 500 -14.70 -4.72 25.71
N LEU A 501 -14.04 -4.15 24.71
CA LEU A 501 -14.67 -3.24 23.74
C LEU A 501 -15.75 -3.97 22.92
N ALA A 502 -15.46 -5.17 22.41
CA ALA A 502 -16.43 -5.98 21.69
C ALA A 502 -17.66 -6.32 22.56
N ALA A 503 -17.45 -6.71 23.83
CA ALA A 503 -18.52 -6.96 24.79
C ALA A 503 -19.34 -5.69 25.07
N PHE A 504 -18.69 -4.54 25.24
CA PHE A 504 -19.37 -3.26 25.46
C PHE A 504 -20.26 -2.85 24.28
N VAL A 505 -19.78 -3.01 23.05
CA VAL A 505 -20.51 -2.67 21.83
C VAL A 505 -21.65 -3.64 21.53
N SER A 506 -21.51 -4.93 21.89
CA SER A 506 -22.53 -5.97 21.65
C SER A 506 -23.61 -6.10 22.74
N ALA A 507 -23.42 -5.47 23.90
CA ALA A 507 -24.29 -5.65 25.07
C ALA A 507 -25.76 -5.18 24.85
N THR A 508 -25.99 -4.25 23.92
CA THR A 508 -27.32 -3.67 23.68
C THR A 508 -28.33 -4.68 23.09
N LYS A 509 -27.90 -5.59 22.22
CA LYS A 509 -28.80 -6.59 21.61
C LYS A 509 -29.17 -7.78 22.52
N ARG A 510 -28.50 -7.95 23.65
CA ARG A 510 -28.79 -9.03 24.58
C ARG A 510 -30.00 -8.71 25.47
N ASN A 511 -30.23 -7.40 25.74
CA ASN A 511 -31.37 -6.95 26.56
C ASN A 511 -32.70 -6.94 25.79
N GLU A 512 -32.69 -6.71 24.46
CA GLU A 512 -33.94 -6.72 23.67
C GLU A 512 -34.52 -8.13 23.46
N ARG A 513 -33.70 -9.21 23.58
CA ARG A 513 -34.15 -10.61 23.47
C ARG A 513 -34.62 -11.21 24.79
N MET A 514 -34.51 -10.48 25.90
CA MET A 514 -34.94 -10.94 27.23
C MET A 514 -36.23 -10.28 27.73
N LEU A 515 -36.93 -9.47 26.92
CA LEU A 515 -38.28 -9.03 27.20
C LEU A 515 -39.22 -10.10 26.64
N PRO A 516 -40.02 -10.82 27.51
CA PRO A 516 -41.02 -11.74 27.04
C PRO A 516 -42.17 -11.03 26.32
N PRO A 517 -42.90 -11.71 25.41
CA PRO A 517 -43.97 -11.12 24.62
C PRO A 517 -45.14 -10.59 25.44
#